data_cc4c92c15c2c34698c456d596b75da0d
#
_entry.id   cc4c92c15c2c34698c456d596b75da0d
#
_cell.length_a   1.000
_cell.length_b   1.000
_cell.length_c   1.000
_cell.angle_alpha   90.00
_cell.angle_beta   90.00
_cell.angle_gamma   90.00
#
_symmetry.space_group_name_H-M   'P 1'
#
loop_
_entity.id
_entity.type
_entity.pdbx_description
1 polymer ?
#
loop_
_entity_poly.entity_id
_entity_poly.type
_entity_poly.pdbx_seq_one_letter_code
_entity_poly.pdbx_strand_id
1 'polypeptide(L)'
;MSNALQEIVLSTRDTFASRLADKSISFEAESGFAMQALATDYAMGIALKNKQSVIDAVTNIAAIGISLNPAKKQAYLVPRDGKICLDISYMGLIDLAVATGAIKWAQAAIVYSSDNFQLRGFDEAPLHTFSPFDKNRGEIIGVYCVVKTADGEYLTHSMPISEVYAIRDRSAAWKSSKSGPWKTDEAEMIKKTCIKQAYKYWPKVNDRLQNAIQYLNTETGEGLPQLTNQPTRNPNGKQEQVRDIEKLESLVAKLEEAAKGGTVAFQTTWKALAESDKALVGIPERDRINKLAATFNQPTVIEGEFTKEGAAQ
;
A
#
# COMPACT_ATOMS: atom_id res chain seq x y z
N MET A 1 35.96 -0.56 0.09
CA MET A 1 34.61 -0.55 0.67
C MET A 1 34.75 -0.47 2.18
N SER A 2 33.91 0.28 2.85
CA SER A 2 33.97 0.37 4.33
C SER A 2 33.48 -0.94 4.93
N ASN A 3 34.30 -1.58 5.80
CA ASN A 3 33.89 -2.77 6.55
C ASN A 3 32.56 -2.56 7.28
N ALA A 4 32.32 -1.33 7.78
CA ALA A 4 31.10 -1.00 8.49
C ALA A 4 29.81 -1.08 7.62
N LEU A 5 29.87 -0.68 6.33
CA LEU A 5 28.71 -0.83 5.42
C LEU A 5 28.45 -2.31 5.13
N GLN A 6 29.52 -3.08 4.94
CA GLN A 6 29.41 -4.52 4.71
C GLN A 6 28.77 -5.23 5.91
N GLU A 7 29.15 -4.90 7.12
CA GLU A 7 28.56 -5.45 8.35
C GLU A 7 27.05 -5.15 8.43
N ILE A 8 26.64 -3.89 8.12
CA ILE A 8 25.22 -3.50 8.14
C ILE A 8 24.43 -4.34 7.13
N VAL A 9 24.90 -4.46 5.89
CA VAL A 9 24.18 -5.22 4.85
C VAL A 9 24.16 -6.71 5.18
N LEU A 10 25.28 -7.29 5.63
CA LEU A 10 25.35 -8.71 5.99
C LEU A 10 24.53 -9.08 7.23
N SER A 11 24.33 -8.14 8.18
CA SER A 11 23.47 -8.36 9.35
C SER A 11 21.99 -8.60 8.99
N THR A 12 21.58 -8.26 7.77
CA THR A 12 20.18 -8.46 7.31
C THR A 12 19.90 -9.88 6.83
N ARG A 13 20.91 -10.77 6.73
CA ARG A 13 20.79 -12.10 6.11
C ARG A 13 19.60 -12.92 6.61
N ASP A 14 19.49 -13.09 7.92
CA ASP A 14 18.45 -13.95 8.52
C ASP A 14 17.06 -13.35 8.33
N THR A 15 16.94 -12.02 8.49
CA THR A 15 15.69 -11.30 8.27
C THR A 15 15.29 -11.33 6.79
N PHE A 16 16.25 -11.19 5.88
CA PHE A 16 16.03 -11.31 4.44
C PHE A 16 15.51 -12.71 4.09
N ALA A 17 16.16 -13.77 4.57
CA ALA A 17 15.76 -15.15 4.34
C ALA A 17 14.36 -15.45 4.88
N SER A 18 14.02 -14.95 6.08
CA SER A 18 12.71 -15.16 6.70
C SER A 18 11.57 -14.43 5.97
N ARG A 19 11.87 -13.34 5.25
CA ARG A 19 10.89 -12.53 4.51
C ARG A 19 10.85 -12.82 3.02
N LEU A 20 11.66 -13.75 2.52
CA LEU A 20 11.84 -14.00 1.10
C LEU A 20 10.53 -14.45 0.43
N ALA A 21 9.92 -13.57 -0.33
CA ALA A 21 8.68 -13.81 -1.07
C ALA A 21 8.89 -14.47 -2.43
N ASP A 22 10.12 -14.37 -2.98
CA ASP A 22 10.50 -14.94 -4.28
C ASP A 22 11.83 -15.68 -4.18
N LYS A 23 11.78 -17.01 -4.33
CA LYS A 23 12.96 -17.88 -4.24
C LYS A 23 13.98 -17.67 -5.36
N SER A 24 13.64 -16.94 -6.41
CA SER A 24 14.59 -16.60 -7.48
C SER A 24 15.56 -15.48 -7.09
N ILE A 25 15.31 -14.80 -5.96
CA ILE A 25 16.16 -13.73 -5.42
C ILE A 25 17.07 -14.32 -4.38
N SER A 26 18.39 -14.13 -4.51
CA SER A 26 19.36 -14.60 -3.54
C SER A 26 19.95 -13.45 -2.74
N PHE A 27 20.14 -13.68 -1.45
CA PHE A 27 20.76 -12.69 -0.56
C PHE A 27 22.18 -12.32 -1.01
N GLU A 28 22.94 -13.28 -1.49
CA GLU A 28 24.32 -13.09 -1.97
C GLU A 28 24.38 -12.09 -3.11
N ALA A 29 23.47 -12.21 -4.08
CA ALA A 29 23.41 -11.30 -5.22
C ALA A 29 22.90 -9.91 -4.79
N GLU A 30 21.79 -9.85 -4.05
CA GLU A 30 21.18 -8.58 -3.66
C GLU A 30 22.04 -7.78 -2.68
N SER A 31 22.73 -8.44 -1.74
CA SER A 31 23.67 -7.78 -0.85
C SER A 31 24.86 -7.17 -1.63
N GLY A 32 25.34 -7.86 -2.67
CA GLY A 32 26.35 -7.33 -3.58
C GLY A 32 25.89 -6.08 -4.32
N PHE A 33 24.67 -6.10 -4.88
CA PHE A 33 24.08 -4.94 -5.55
C PHE A 33 23.81 -3.79 -4.57
N ALA A 34 23.37 -4.08 -3.35
CA ALA A 34 23.17 -3.07 -2.31
C ALA A 34 24.48 -2.38 -1.95
N MET A 35 25.55 -3.14 -1.73
CA MET A 35 26.89 -2.59 -1.47
C MET A 35 27.38 -1.73 -2.63
N GLN A 36 27.17 -2.17 -3.87
CA GLN A 36 27.54 -1.40 -5.06
C GLN A 36 26.75 -0.09 -5.17
N ALA A 37 25.44 -0.13 -4.94
CA ALA A 37 24.58 1.07 -4.98
C ALA A 37 24.95 2.11 -3.92
N LEU A 38 25.42 1.65 -2.75
CA LEU A 38 25.80 2.51 -1.62
C LEU A 38 27.30 2.87 -1.56
N ALA A 39 28.08 2.53 -2.61
CA ALA A 39 29.53 2.74 -2.62
C ALA A 39 29.96 4.21 -2.80
N THR A 40 29.06 5.12 -3.19
CA THR A 40 29.39 6.55 -3.30
C THR A 40 29.55 7.18 -1.91
N ASP A 41 30.49 8.13 -1.76
CA ASP A 41 30.75 8.78 -0.47
C ASP A 41 29.49 9.38 0.17
N TYR A 42 28.63 9.96 -0.66
CA TYR A 42 27.35 10.55 -0.20
C TYR A 42 26.38 9.48 0.33
N ALA A 43 26.13 8.42 -0.44
CA ALA A 43 25.22 7.35 -0.03
C ALA A 43 25.77 6.59 1.18
N MET A 44 27.08 6.29 1.19
CA MET A 44 27.75 5.63 2.30
C MET A 44 27.69 6.47 3.57
N GLY A 45 27.91 7.79 3.48
CA GLY A 45 27.79 8.69 4.62
C GLY A 45 26.42 8.68 5.25
N ILE A 46 25.36 8.63 4.45
CA ILE A 46 23.96 8.49 4.93
C ILE A 46 23.71 7.11 5.51
N ALA A 47 24.14 6.04 4.82
CA ALA A 47 23.98 4.66 5.28
C ALA A 47 24.61 4.41 6.65
N LEU A 48 25.80 4.94 6.88
CA LEU A 48 26.49 4.81 8.18
C LEU A 48 25.85 5.60 9.29
N LYS A 49 25.25 6.78 9.00
CA LYS A 49 24.52 7.61 9.96
C LYS A 49 23.15 7.00 10.30
N ASN A 50 22.49 6.37 9.35
CA ASN A 50 21.16 5.78 9.52
C ASN A 50 21.15 4.31 9.08
N LYS A 51 21.81 3.47 9.89
CA LYS A 51 21.94 2.02 9.63
C LYS A 51 20.59 1.32 9.49
N GLN A 52 19.59 1.73 10.29
CA GLN A 52 18.27 1.11 10.26
C GLN A 52 17.60 1.29 8.89
N SER A 53 17.77 2.44 8.23
CA SER A 53 17.21 2.64 6.89
C SER A 53 17.78 1.69 5.83
N VAL A 54 19.05 1.28 5.96
CA VAL A 54 19.66 0.27 5.09
C VAL A 54 19.05 -1.11 5.36
N ILE A 55 18.92 -1.47 6.64
CA ILE A 55 18.31 -2.74 7.07
C ILE A 55 16.88 -2.84 6.52
N ASP A 56 16.10 -1.79 6.71
CA ASP A 56 14.71 -1.75 6.23
C ASP A 56 14.63 -1.85 4.70
N ALA A 57 15.45 -1.09 3.98
CA ALA A 57 15.47 -1.10 2.52
C ALA A 57 15.87 -2.49 1.97
N VAL A 58 16.91 -3.12 2.51
CA VAL A 58 17.38 -4.45 2.07
C VAL A 58 16.36 -5.54 2.43
N THR A 59 15.74 -5.50 3.60
CA THR A 59 14.73 -6.49 3.98
C THR A 59 13.43 -6.35 3.20
N ASN A 60 13.07 -5.14 2.75
CA ASN A 60 11.91 -4.89 1.90
C ASN A 60 12.10 -5.46 0.48
N ILE A 61 13.33 -5.56 -0.02
CA ILE A 61 13.63 -6.27 -1.28
C ILE A 61 13.11 -7.71 -1.22
N ALA A 62 13.43 -8.43 -0.13
CA ALA A 62 12.97 -9.79 0.08
C ALA A 62 11.45 -9.90 0.22
N ALA A 63 10.85 -9.03 1.05
CA ALA A 63 9.41 -9.05 1.33
C ALA A 63 8.54 -8.73 0.10
N ILE A 64 9.01 -7.85 -0.77
CA ILE A 64 8.33 -7.50 -2.02
C ILE A 64 8.68 -8.52 -3.12
N GLY A 65 9.84 -9.14 -3.06
CA GLY A 65 10.32 -10.03 -4.10
C GLY A 65 10.78 -9.28 -5.36
N ILE A 66 11.57 -8.21 -5.17
CA ILE A 66 12.08 -7.34 -6.23
C ILE A 66 13.60 -7.31 -6.17
N SER A 67 14.28 -7.01 -7.28
CA SER A 67 15.75 -7.08 -7.36
C SER A 67 16.38 -5.72 -7.56
N LEU A 68 17.56 -5.53 -6.93
CA LEU A 68 18.45 -4.39 -7.17
C LEU A 68 19.34 -4.58 -8.39
N ASN A 69 19.26 -5.72 -9.10
CA ASN A 69 20.07 -6.01 -10.26
C ASN A 69 19.91 -4.89 -11.31
N PRO A 70 20.99 -4.17 -11.67
CA PRO A 70 20.92 -3.06 -12.62
C PRO A 70 20.39 -3.46 -14.00
N ALA A 71 20.59 -4.71 -14.41
CA ALA A 71 20.07 -5.23 -15.67
C ALA A 71 18.54 -5.37 -15.69
N LYS A 72 17.93 -5.65 -14.53
CA LYS A 72 16.47 -5.76 -14.38
C LYS A 72 15.81 -4.39 -14.22
N LYS A 73 16.53 -3.38 -13.75
CA LYS A 73 16.02 -2.02 -13.50
C LYS A 73 14.73 -1.97 -12.65
N GLN A 74 14.56 -2.92 -11.74
CA GLN A 74 13.33 -3.05 -10.96
C GLN A 74 13.28 -2.11 -9.76
N ALA A 75 14.41 -1.95 -9.06
CA ALA A 75 14.49 -1.10 -7.87
C ALA A 75 15.88 -0.50 -7.68
N TYR A 76 15.96 0.55 -6.90
CA TYR A 76 17.18 1.28 -6.60
C TYR A 76 17.25 1.62 -5.11
N LEU A 77 18.46 1.67 -4.53
CA LEU A 77 18.70 2.28 -3.23
C LEU A 77 19.06 3.75 -3.42
N VAL A 78 18.23 4.65 -2.91
CA VAL A 78 18.36 6.09 -3.13
C VAL A 78 18.50 6.82 -1.80
N PRO A 79 19.57 7.63 -1.59
CA PRO A 79 19.65 8.52 -0.46
C PRO A 79 18.59 9.63 -0.57
N ARG A 80 17.71 9.75 0.45
CA ARG A 80 16.67 10.78 0.51
C ARG A 80 16.40 11.16 1.97
N ASP A 81 16.37 12.44 2.28
CA ASP A 81 16.03 12.96 3.61
C ASP A 81 16.83 12.30 4.77
N GLY A 82 18.13 12.07 4.56
CA GLY A 82 19.01 11.44 5.54
C GLY A 82 18.80 9.94 5.76
N LYS A 83 18.11 9.27 4.84
CA LYS A 83 17.82 7.84 4.86
C LYS A 83 18.21 7.18 3.56
N ILE A 84 18.41 5.88 3.59
CA ILE A 84 18.48 5.04 2.39
C ILE A 84 17.07 4.48 2.14
N CYS A 85 16.49 4.85 1.00
CA CYS A 85 15.15 4.42 0.59
C CYS A 85 15.24 3.42 -0.56
N LEU A 86 14.40 2.40 -0.54
CA LEU A 86 14.17 1.53 -1.69
C LEU A 86 13.20 2.23 -2.66
N ASP A 87 13.67 2.65 -3.83
CA ASP A 87 12.81 3.25 -4.87
C ASP A 87 12.46 2.20 -5.92
N ILE A 88 11.20 1.78 -5.95
CA ILE A 88 10.69 0.82 -6.92
C ILE A 88 10.40 1.55 -8.23
N SER A 89 11.02 1.09 -9.31
CA SER A 89 10.80 1.66 -10.64
C SER A 89 9.42 1.28 -11.20
N TYR A 90 8.96 1.99 -12.21
CA TYR A 90 7.74 1.61 -12.91
C TYR A 90 7.88 0.27 -13.66
N MET A 91 9.09 -0.06 -14.13
CA MET A 91 9.38 -1.37 -14.72
C MET A 91 9.29 -2.48 -13.67
N GLY A 92 9.83 -2.25 -12.46
CA GLY A 92 9.68 -3.18 -11.35
C GLY A 92 8.24 -3.41 -10.94
N LEU A 93 7.38 -2.39 -10.98
CA LEU A 93 5.95 -2.54 -10.73
C LEU A 93 5.27 -3.39 -11.80
N ILE A 94 5.59 -3.20 -13.07
CA ILE A 94 5.07 -4.01 -14.18
C ILE A 94 5.53 -5.46 -14.03
N ASP A 95 6.85 -5.67 -13.85
CA ASP A 95 7.41 -7.02 -13.68
C ASP A 95 6.78 -7.76 -12.50
N LEU A 96 6.59 -7.06 -11.38
CA LEU A 96 5.94 -7.62 -10.21
C LEU A 96 4.48 -7.99 -10.49
N ALA A 97 3.73 -7.12 -11.17
CA ALA A 97 2.34 -7.37 -11.51
C ALA A 97 2.18 -8.53 -12.51
N VAL A 98 3.12 -8.67 -13.46
CA VAL A 98 3.16 -9.81 -14.40
C VAL A 98 3.55 -11.09 -13.67
N ALA A 99 4.62 -11.06 -12.86
CA ALA A 99 5.10 -12.21 -12.10
C ALA A 99 4.08 -12.75 -11.09
N THR A 100 3.21 -11.88 -10.58
CA THR A 100 2.14 -12.24 -9.65
C THR A 100 0.86 -12.70 -10.35
N GLY A 101 0.81 -12.60 -11.68
CA GLY A 101 -0.38 -12.96 -12.47
C GLY A 101 -1.50 -11.92 -12.41
N ALA A 102 -1.25 -10.72 -11.90
CA ALA A 102 -2.26 -9.65 -11.85
C ALA A 102 -2.59 -9.12 -13.25
N ILE A 103 -1.55 -8.99 -14.09
CA ILE A 103 -1.67 -8.52 -15.46
C ILE A 103 -0.83 -9.38 -16.40
N LYS A 104 -1.19 -9.40 -17.67
CA LYS A 104 -0.37 -10.03 -18.73
C LYS A 104 0.71 -9.09 -19.25
N TRP A 105 0.40 -7.80 -19.36
CA TRP A 105 1.33 -6.75 -19.78
C TRP A 105 0.75 -5.36 -19.44
N ALA A 106 1.62 -4.35 -19.44
CA ALA A 106 1.26 -2.94 -19.29
C ALA A 106 2.07 -2.10 -20.26
N GLN A 107 1.45 -1.07 -20.83
CA GLN A 107 2.11 -0.11 -21.71
C GLN A 107 1.55 1.29 -21.49
N ALA A 108 2.43 2.29 -21.46
CA ALA A 108 2.04 3.70 -21.48
C ALA A 108 2.41 4.35 -22.79
N ALA A 109 1.55 5.25 -23.28
CA ALA A 109 1.80 6.04 -24.47
C ALA A 109 1.38 7.50 -24.25
N ILE A 110 2.16 8.40 -24.84
CA ILE A 110 1.90 9.84 -24.81
C ILE A 110 0.97 10.18 -25.98
N VAL A 111 0.02 11.04 -25.71
CA VAL A 111 -0.94 11.54 -26.69
C VAL A 111 -0.58 12.98 -27.02
N TYR A 112 -0.43 13.27 -28.30
CA TYR A 112 -0.14 14.58 -28.84
C TYR A 112 -1.39 15.21 -29.48
N SER A 113 -1.40 16.51 -29.65
CA SER A 113 -2.56 17.24 -30.13
C SER A 113 -3.03 16.87 -31.55
N SER A 114 -2.13 16.36 -32.40
CA SER A 114 -2.46 15.88 -33.75
C SER A 114 -2.81 14.40 -33.83
N ASP A 115 -2.72 13.67 -32.69
CA ASP A 115 -3.07 12.25 -32.65
C ASP A 115 -4.60 12.09 -32.63
N ASN A 116 -5.09 11.01 -33.22
CA ASN A 116 -6.46 10.60 -33.02
C ASN A 116 -6.50 9.62 -31.81
N PHE A 117 -7.00 10.10 -30.68
CA PHE A 117 -7.11 9.32 -29.44
C PHE A 117 -8.57 9.27 -28.99
N GLN A 118 -9.07 8.05 -28.71
CA GLN A 118 -10.41 7.82 -28.22
C GLN A 118 -10.43 6.70 -27.18
N LEU A 119 -10.99 6.95 -25.99
CA LEU A 119 -11.36 5.91 -25.05
C LEU A 119 -12.63 5.20 -25.55
N ARG A 120 -12.64 3.85 -25.47
CA ARG A 120 -13.72 3.02 -26.01
C ARG A 120 -14.56 2.36 -24.92
N GLY A 121 -14.43 2.82 -23.69
CA GLY A 121 -15.05 2.25 -22.50
C GLY A 121 -14.03 1.88 -21.44
N PHE A 122 -14.46 1.14 -20.41
CA PHE A 122 -13.58 0.72 -19.31
C PHE A 122 -12.90 -0.62 -19.58
N ASP A 123 -13.46 -1.45 -20.44
CA ASP A 123 -13.09 -2.84 -20.71
C ASP A 123 -12.48 -3.07 -22.11
N GLU A 124 -12.36 -2.03 -22.89
CA GLU A 124 -11.74 -2.05 -24.22
C GLU A 124 -10.41 -1.28 -24.24
N ALA A 125 -9.49 -1.73 -25.11
CA ALA A 125 -8.28 -0.98 -25.39
C ALA A 125 -8.63 0.36 -26.08
N PRO A 126 -7.98 1.48 -25.71
CA PRO A 126 -8.20 2.75 -26.38
C PRO A 126 -7.77 2.68 -27.84
N LEU A 127 -8.46 3.41 -28.70
CA LEU A 127 -8.02 3.64 -30.06
C LEU A 127 -7.01 4.80 -30.05
N HIS A 128 -5.79 4.54 -30.51
CA HIS A 128 -4.77 5.56 -30.64
C HIS A 128 -4.05 5.38 -31.99
N THR A 129 -4.30 6.29 -32.91
CA THR A 129 -3.72 6.28 -34.27
C THR A 129 -2.91 7.54 -34.50
N PHE A 130 -1.70 7.37 -34.96
CA PHE A 130 -0.74 8.41 -35.28
C PHE A 130 0.34 7.88 -36.23
N SER A 131 1.05 8.78 -36.90
CA SER A 131 2.27 8.40 -37.63
C SER A 131 3.45 8.37 -36.65
N PRO A 132 4.07 7.22 -36.38
CA PRO A 132 5.15 7.11 -35.38
C PRO A 132 6.44 7.85 -35.80
N PHE A 133 6.58 8.17 -37.07
CA PHE A 133 7.75 8.86 -37.61
C PHE A 133 7.50 10.36 -37.90
N ASP A 134 6.28 10.83 -37.68
CA ASP A 134 5.98 12.25 -37.82
C ASP A 134 6.57 13.03 -36.64
N LYS A 135 7.42 14.02 -36.98
CA LYS A 135 8.04 14.91 -35.98
C LYS A 135 7.10 16.03 -35.53
N ASN A 136 6.04 16.28 -36.27
CA ASN A 136 5.09 17.39 -36.05
C ASN A 136 3.76 16.88 -35.45
N ARG A 137 3.80 16.05 -34.44
CA ARG A 137 2.59 15.58 -33.75
C ARG A 137 1.93 16.64 -32.87
N GLY A 138 2.50 17.85 -32.79
CA GLY A 138 2.00 18.92 -31.95
C GLY A 138 2.45 18.84 -30.51
N GLU A 139 1.70 19.45 -29.59
CA GLU A 139 2.01 19.48 -28.17
C GLU A 139 1.52 18.22 -27.46
N ILE A 140 2.17 17.87 -26.35
CA ILE A 140 1.71 16.77 -25.49
C ILE A 140 0.45 17.23 -24.78
N ILE A 141 -0.67 16.53 -24.98
CA ILE A 141 -1.96 16.83 -24.34
C ILE A 141 -2.29 15.86 -23.19
N GLY A 142 -1.70 14.67 -23.21
CA GLY A 142 -1.94 13.69 -22.16
C GLY A 142 -1.08 12.45 -22.31
N VAL A 143 -1.33 11.51 -21.42
CA VAL A 143 -0.70 10.20 -21.39
C VAL A 143 -1.71 9.18 -20.89
N TYR A 144 -1.62 7.95 -21.35
CA TYR A 144 -2.40 6.86 -20.81
C TYR A 144 -1.55 5.63 -20.58
N CYS A 145 -2.00 4.78 -19.67
CA CYS A 145 -1.47 3.45 -19.43
C CYS A 145 -2.60 2.44 -19.66
N VAL A 146 -2.37 1.48 -20.53
CA VAL A 146 -3.27 0.34 -20.75
C VAL A 146 -2.60 -0.92 -20.25
N VAL A 147 -3.37 -1.75 -19.56
CA VAL A 147 -2.94 -3.09 -19.12
C VAL A 147 -3.94 -4.13 -19.58
N LYS A 148 -3.46 -5.34 -19.79
CA LYS A 148 -4.31 -6.50 -20.00
C LYS A 148 -4.27 -7.37 -18.75
N THR A 149 -5.45 -7.61 -18.13
CA THR A 149 -5.57 -8.43 -16.92
C THR A 149 -5.33 -9.91 -17.23
N ALA A 150 -5.19 -10.74 -16.19
CA ALA A 150 -5.09 -12.18 -16.33
C ALA A 150 -6.31 -12.77 -17.06
N ASP A 151 -7.51 -12.25 -16.81
CA ASP A 151 -8.77 -12.67 -17.41
C ASP A 151 -8.94 -12.19 -18.86
N GLY A 152 -8.04 -11.31 -19.32
CA GLY A 152 -8.03 -10.84 -20.70
C GLY A 152 -8.72 -9.50 -20.93
N GLU A 153 -9.25 -8.88 -19.89
CA GLU A 153 -9.88 -7.56 -19.91
C GLU A 153 -8.84 -6.44 -19.98
N TYR A 154 -9.26 -5.26 -20.37
CA TYR A 154 -8.41 -4.08 -20.43
C TYR A 154 -8.76 -3.09 -19.33
N LEU A 155 -7.72 -2.55 -18.68
CA LEU A 155 -7.86 -1.41 -17.77
C LEU A 155 -7.05 -0.26 -18.33
N THR A 156 -7.69 0.86 -18.56
CA THR A 156 -7.03 2.07 -19.09
C THR A 156 -7.09 3.18 -18.06
N HIS A 157 -5.93 3.73 -17.72
CA HIS A 157 -5.79 4.93 -16.90
C HIS A 157 -5.22 6.06 -17.76
N SER A 158 -5.94 7.17 -17.87
CA SER A 158 -5.51 8.33 -18.63
C SER A 158 -5.31 9.53 -17.72
N MET A 159 -4.34 10.36 -18.05
CA MET A 159 -4.03 11.60 -17.35
C MET A 159 -3.84 12.76 -18.34
N PRO A 160 -4.50 13.90 -18.16
CA PRO A 160 -4.15 15.11 -18.90
C PRO A 160 -2.75 15.58 -18.50
N ILE A 161 -2.03 16.22 -19.40
CA ILE A 161 -0.65 16.65 -19.17
C ILE A 161 -0.53 17.62 -17.97
N SER A 162 -1.57 18.42 -17.72
CA SER A 162 -1.62 19.33 -16.58
C SER A 162 -1.52 18.61 -15.24
N GLU A 163 -2.16 17.45 -15.09
CA GLU A 163 -2.05 16.63 -13.86
C GLU A 163 -0.65 16.02 -13.71
N VAL A 164 -0.06 15.57 -14.81
CA VAL A 164 1.30 15.03 -14.81
C VAL A 164 2.29 16.12 -14.36
N TYR A 165 2.15 17.34 -14.90
CA TYR A 165 3.01 18.46 -14.52
C TYR A 165 2.77 18.94 -13.08
N ALA A 166 1.56 18.85 -12.56
CA ALA A 166 1.30 19.11 -11.15
C ALA A 166 2.03 18.11 -10.24
N ILE A 167 2.21 16.86 -10.66
CA ILE A 167 3.04 15.88 -9.95
C ILE A 167 4.53 16.21 -10.07
N ARG A 168 5.00 16.54 -11.28
CA ARG A 168 6.38 17.00 -11.51
C ARG A 168 6.74 18.18 -10.60
N ASP A 169 5.86 19.15 -10.51
CA ASP A 169 6.09 20.40 -9.78
C ASP A 169 6.16 20.19 -8.25
N ARG A 170 5.71 19.05 -7.74
CA ARG A 170 5.89 18.63 -6.35
C ARG A 170 7.28 18.02 -6.08
N SER A 171 7.99 17.57 -7.12
CA SER A 171 9.31 16.94 -6.99
C SER A 171 10.35 17.94 -6.44
N ALA A 172 11.10 17.52 -5.42
CA ALA A 172 12.13 18.35 -4.78
C ALA A 172 13.20 18.81 -5.78
N ALA A 173 13.69 17.90 -6.65
CA ALA A 173 14.68 18.24 -7.67
C ALA A 173 14.17 19.26 -8.69
N TRP A 174 12.90 19.17 -9.09
CA TRP A 174 12.30 20.13 -10.00
C TRP A 174 12.06 21.48 -9.35
N LYS A 175 11.63 21.50 -8.09
CA LYS A 175 11.45 22.74 -7.31
C LYS A 175 12.77 23.51 -7.12
N SER A 176 13.85 22.80 -6.82
CA SER A 176 15.12 23.43 -6.46
C SER A 176 15.88 23.98 -7.66
N SER A 177 15.92 23.27 -8.77
CA SER A 177 16.82 23.59 -9.89
C SER A 177 16.22 23.39 -11.29
N LYS A 178 14.97 22.92 -11.41
CA LYS A 178 14.36 22.52 -12.68
C LYS A 178 15.30 21.63 -13.51
N SER A 179 16.00 20.72 -12.84
CA SER A 179 17.01 19.84 -13.41
C SER A 179 16.62 18.37 -13.26
N GLY A 180 17.49 17.48 -13.73
CA GLY A 180 17.30 16.03 -13.61
C GLY A 180 16.43 15.44 -14.72
N PRO A 181 15.91 14.20 -14.54
CA PRO A 181 15.26 13.43 -15.60
C PRO A 181 14.04 14.09 -16.22
N TRP A 182 13.35 14.98 -15.51
CA TRP A 182 12.25 15.77 -16.06
C TRP A 182 12.68 16.74 -17.16
N LYS A 183 13.97 17.12 -17.19
CA LYS A 183 14.52 17.99 -18.24
C LYS A 183 15.15 17.19 -19.37
N THR A 184 15.81 16.07 -19.05
CA THR A 184 16.57 15.29 -20.04
C THR A 184 15.73 14.21 -20.72
N ASP A 185 14.73 13.65 -20.00
CA ASP A 185 13.95 12.49 -20.42
C ASP A 185 12.45 12.68 -20.09
N GLU A 186 11.90 13.84 -20.47
CA GLU A 186 10.54 14.24 -20.11
C GLU A 186 9.50 13.17 -20.51
N ALA A 187 9.60 12.63 -21.72
CA ALA A 187 8.68 11.60 -22.23
C ALA A 187 8.66 10.35 -21.32
N GLU A 188 9.82 9.89 -20.86
CA GLU A 188 9.91 8.74 -19.95
C GLU A 188 9.37 9.07 -18.56
N MET A 189 9.57 10.31 -18.07
CA MET A 189 9.03 10.75 -16.80
C MET A 189 7.51 10.89 -16.82
N ILE A 190 6.93 11.32 -17.93
CA ILE A 190 5.48 11.36 -18.16
C ILE A 190 4.90 9.94 -18.10
N LYS A 191 5.47 8.99 -18.87
CA LYS A 191 5.05 7.57 -18.83
C LYS A 191 5.20 6.95 -17.45
N LYS A 192 6.36 7.15 -16.79
CA LYS A 192 6.61 6.72 -15.41
C LYS A 192 5.52 7.22 -14.47
N THR A 193 5.15 8.48 -14.56
CA THR A 193 4.13 9.10 -13.71
C THR A 193 2.77 8.44 -13.94
N CYS A 194 2.36 8.27 -15.20
CA CYS A 194 1.10 7.62 -15.54
C CYS A 194 1.05 6.17 -15.03
N ILE A 195 2.09 5.38 -15.24
CA ILE A 195 2.16 3.99 -14.75
C ILE A 195 2.08 3.95 -13.22
N LYS A 196 2.80 4.85 -12.52
CA LYS A 196 2.75 4.96 -11.05
C LYS A 196 1.38 5.41 -10.50
N GLN A 197 0.51 5.98 -11.30
CA GLN A 197 -0.89 6.21 -10.91
C GLN A 197 -1.77 5.01 -11.28
N ALA A 198 -1.59 4.46 -12.49
CA ALA A 198 -2.38 3.35 -13.01
C ALA A 198 -2.30 2.09 -12.14
N TYR A 199 -1.10 1.72 -11.65
CA TYR A 199 -0.90 0.49 -10.89
C TYR A 199 -1.75 0.42 -9.60
N LYS A 200 -2.19 1.54 -9.06
CA LYS A 200 -3.07 1.60 -7.87
C LYS A 200 -4.41 0.90 -8.10
N TYR A 201 -4.83 0.81 -9.35
CA TYR A 201 -6.09 0.21 -9.78
C TYR A 201 -5.93 -1.22 -10.33
N TRP A 202 -4.71 -1.71 -10.45
CA TRP A 202 -4.47 -3.07 -10.94
C TRP A 202 -4.98 -4.12 -9.96
N PRO A 203 -5.38 -5.32 -10.44
CA PRO A 203 -5.83 -6.40 -9.58
C PRO A 203 -4.77 -6.79 -8.55
N LYS A 204 -5.16 -6.88 -7.28
CA LYS A 204 -4.28 -7.19 -6.16
C LYS A 204 -4.40 -8.67 -5.81
N VAL A 205 -3.82 -9.52 -6.63
CA VAL A 205 -3.98 -10.99 -6.53
C VAL A 205 -3.13 -11.63 -5.44
N ASN A 206 -2.14 -10.92 -4.89
CA ASN A 206 -1.31 -11.45 -3.81
C ASN A 206 -0.64 -10.35 -2.96
N ASP A 207 -0.06 -10.78 -1.82
CA ASP A 207 0.56 -9.89 -0.84
C ASP A 207 1.79 -9.14 -1.39
N ARG A 208 2.53 -9.69 -2.36
CA ARG A 208 3.73 -9.04 -2.94
C ARG A 208 3.39 -7.70 -3.60
N LEU A 209 2.37 -7.69 -4.45
CA LEU A 209 1.92 -6.46 -5.10
C LEU A 209 1.32 -5.48 -4.09
N GLN A 210 0.56 -5.98 -3.11
CA GLN A 210 0.02 -5.17 -2.02
C GLN A 210 1.14 -4.54 -1.19
N ASN A 211 2.18 -5.30 -0.82
CA ASN A 211 3.32 -4.80 -0.06
C ASN A 211 4.09 -3.73 -0.84
N ALA A 212 4.27 -3.90 -2.17
CA ALA A 212 4.90 -2.89 -3.02
C ALA A 212 4.07 -1.59 -3.07
N ILE A 213 2.75 -1.71 -3.22
CA ILE A 213 1.81 -0.58 -3.23
C ILE A 213 1.85 0.15 -1.89
N GLN A 214 1.77 -0.59 -0.80
CA GLN A 214 1.77 -0.04 0.55
C GLN A 214 3.11 0.65 0.85
N TYR A 215 4.23 0.04 0.47
CA TYR A 215 5.55 0.63 0.59
C TYR A 215 5.67 1.97 -0.16
N LEU A 216 5.25 2.01 -1.43
CA LEU A 216 5.29 3.24 -2.22
C LEU A 216 4.40 4.35 -1.64
N ASN A 217 3.21 4.02 -1.17
CA ASN A 217 2.31 4.99 -0.56
C ASN A 217 2.91 5.60 0.72
N THR A 218 3.67 4.82 1.48
CA THR A 218 4.32 5.27 2.73
C THR A 218 5.54 6.13 2.45
N GLU A 219 6.43 5.68 1.56
CA GLU A 219 7.69 6.38 1.25
C GLU A 219 7.51 7.64 0.41
N THR A 220 6.44 7.73 -0.39
CA THR A 220 6.14 8.93 -1.19
C THR A 220 5.34 9.98 -0.41
N GLY A 221 5.00 9.72 0.86
CA GLY A 221 4.23 10.63 1.72
C GLY A 221 2.73 10.65 1.43
N GLU A 222 2.24 9.72 0.62
CA GLU A 222 0.81 9.56 0.30
C GLU A 222 0.11 8.51 1.19
N GLY A 223 0.86 7.79 2.04
CA GLY A 223 0.36 6.75 2.93
C GLY A 223 0.67 6.99 4.40
N LEU A 224 0.01 6.27 5.28
CA LEU A 224 0.23 6.34 6.72
C LEU A 224 1.60 5.72 7.12
N PRO A 225 2.33 6.30 8.11
CA PRO A 225 3.71 5.90 8.46
C PRO A 225 3.87 4.51 9.12
N GLN A 226 2.91 3.61 9.05
CA GLN A 226 2.80 2.44 9.93
C GLN A 226 3.38 1.12 9.38
N LEU A 227 4.08 1.10 8.24
CA LEU A 227 4.63 -0.17 7.74
C LEU A 227 5.96 -0.60 8.34
N THR A 228 6.70 0.31 8.94
CA THR A 228 7.96 -0.03 9.61
C THR A 228 7.76 -0.75 10.96
N ASN A 229 6.53 -0.78 11.48
CA ASN A 229 6.18 -1.39 12.76
C ASN A 229 5.20 -2.57 12.67
N GLN A 230 4.97 -3.14 11.49
CA GLN A 230 4.29 -4.45 11.50
C GLN A 230 5.28 -5.49 12.03
N PRO A 231 4.96 -6.16 13.16
CA PRO A 231 5.74 -7.29 13.61
C PRO A 231 5.79 -8.30 12.47
N THR A 232 7.01 -8.79 12.21
CA THR A 232 7.25 -9.94 11.34
C THR A 232 6.14 -10.96 11.55
N ARG A 233 5.47 -11.37 10.48
CA ARG A 233 4.60 -12.56 10.51
C ARG A 233 5.46 -13.72 11.01
N ASN A 234 5.45 -13.91 12.32
CA ASN A 234 5.97 -15.10 12.94
C ASN A 234 5.19 -16.28 12.35
N PRO A 235 5.79 -17.40 11.96
CA PRO A 235 5.03 -18.58 11.56
C PRO A 235 4.01 -19.01 12.65
N ASN A 236 4.18 -18.53 13.89
CA ASN A 236 3.20 -18.62 14.98
C ASN A 236 2.07 -17.56 14.89
N GLY A 237 2.15 -16.57 14.01
CA GLY A 237 1.15 -15.47 13.91
C GLY A 237 -0.24 -15.92 13.48
N LYS A 238 -0.38 -17.11 12.86
CA LYS A 238 -1.71 -17.74 12.72
C LYS A 238 -2.34 -18.09 14.06
N GLN A 239 -1.54 -18.49 15.03
CA GLN A 239 -2.04 -18.84 16.38
C GLN A 239 -2.39 -17.59 17.20
N GLU A 240 -1.65 -16.48 17.07
CA GLU A 240 -1.99 -15.22 17.75
C GLU A 240 -3.22 -14.55 17.14
N GLN A 241 -3.33 -14.48 15.81
CA GLN A 241 -4.53 -13.93 15.16
C GLN A 241 -5.78 -14.75 15.45
N VAL A 242 -5.67 -16.08 15.53
CA VAL A 242 -6.81 -16.94 15.92
C VAL A 242 -7.16 -16.70 17.39
N ARG A 243 -6.18 -16.57 18.29
CA ARG A 243 -6.42 -16.24 19.71
C ARG A 243 -7.03 -14.86 19.90
N ASP A 244 -6.63 -13.86 19.11
CA ASP A 244 -7.20 -12.51 19.19
C ASP A 244 -8.63 -12.47 18.64
N ILE A 245 -8.96 -13.26 17.62
CA ILE A 245 -10.33 -13.41 17.10
C ILE A 245 -11.19 -14.16 18.13
N GLU A 246 -10.75 -15.29 18.66
CA GLU A 246 -11.46 -16.03 19.70
C GLU A 246 -11.67 -15.20 20.96
N LYS A 247 -10.66 -14.42 21.34
CA LYS A 247 -10.75 -13.50 22.48
C LYS A 247 -11.76 -12.36 22.22
N LEU A 248 -11.74 -11.78 21.01
CA LEU A 248 -12.70 -10.75 20.60
C LEU A 248 -14.14 -11.29 20.64
N GLU A 249 -14.39 -12.47 20.06
CA GLU A 249 -15.70 -13.11 20.07
C GLU A 249 -16.20 -13.37 21.48
N SER A 250 -15.30 -13.86 22.37
CA SER A 250 -15.60 -14.07 23.79
C SER A 250 -15.95 -12.77 24.54
N LEU A 251 -15.22 -11.68 24.26
CA LEU A 251 -15.48 -10.36 24.86
C LEU A 251 -16.79 -9.76 24.35
N VAL A 252 -17.08 -9.89 23.06
CA VAL A 252 -18.36 -9.43 22.45
C VAL A 252 -19.51 -10.22 23.05
N ALA A 253 -19.44 -11.54 23.14
CA ALA A 253 -20.48 -12.37 23.73
C ALA A 253 -20.75 -12.00 25.20
N LYS A 254 -19.68 -11.75 25.98
CA LYS A 254 -19.81 -11.29 27.38
C LYS A 254 -20.49 -9.93 27.50
N LEU A 255 -20.21 -9.01 26.60
CA LEU A 255 -20.81 -7.68 26.59
C LEU A 255 -22.27 -7.72 26.13
N GLU A 256 -22.61 -8.57 25.15
CA GLU A 256 -23.99 -8.77 24.69
C GLU A 256 -24.85 -9.43 25.78
N GLU A 257 -24.28 -10.37 26.53
CA GLU A 257 -25.00 -10.96 27.69
C GLU A 257 -25.26 -9.90 28.77
N ALA A 258 -24.24 -9.06 29.06
CA ALA A 258 -24.42 -7.95 29.99
C ALA A 258 -25.48 -6.93 29.49
N ALA A 259 -25.58 -6.73 28.17
CA ALA A 259 -26.53 -5.83 27.55
C ALA A 259 -27.99 -6.26 27.76
N LYS A 260 -28.27 -7.56 27.93
CA LYS A 260 -29.62 -8.07 28.29
C LYS A 260 -30.11 -7.57 29.66
N GLY A 261 -29.19 -7.21 30.56
CA GLY A 261 -29.46 -6.54 31.82
C GLY A 261 -29.65 -5.01 31.73
N GLY A 262 -29.69 -4.47 30.52
CA GLY A 262 -29.86 -3.05 30.24
C GLY A 262 -28.55 -2.26 30.23
N THR A 263 -28.69 -0.93 29.99
CA THR A 263 -27.54 -0.03 29.80
C THR A 263 -26.61 0.05 31.04
N VAL A 264 -27.16 -0.05 32.25
CA VAL A 264 -26.37 0.03 33.49
C VAL A 264 -25.47 -1.20 33.63
N ALA A 265 -26.01 -2.40 33.38
CA ALA A 265 -25.25 -3.65 33.45
C ALA A 265 -24.16 -3.69 32.38
N PHE A 266 -24.46 -3.27 31.14
CA PHE A 266 -23.49 -3.12 30.06
C PHE A 266 -22.35 -2.16 30.43
N GLN A 267 -22.68 -0.96 30.93
CA GLN A 267 -21.67 0.05 31.27
C GLN A 267 -20.76 -0.39 32.41
N THR A 268 -21.29 -1.12 33.39
CA THR A 268 -20.52 -1.68 34.50
C THR A 268 -19.52 -2.70 33.96
N THR A 269 -19.99 -3.62 33.11
CA THR A 269 -19.13 -4.65 32.49
C THR A 269 -18.07 -4.02 31.57
N TRP A 270 -18.44 -3.01 30.78
CA TRP A 270 -17.48 -2.27 29.92
C TRP A 270 -16.40 -1.58 30.74
N LYS A 271 -16.74 -0.89 31.83
CA LYS A 271 -15.77 -0.22 32.70
C LYS A 271 -14.80 -1.19 33.37
N ALA A 272 -15.23 -2.40 33.65
CA ALA A 272 -14.41 -3.43 34.29
C ALA A 272 -13.41 -4.10 33.33
N LEU A 273 -13.52 -3.90 32.02
CA LEU A 273 -12.55 -4.45 31.06
C LEU A 273 -11.21 -3.71 31.13
N ALA A 274 -10.12 -4.46 30.89
CA ALA A 274 -8.78 -3.89 30.71
C ALA A 274 -8.72 -2.99 29.47
N GLU A 275 -7.85 -1.99 29.46
CA GLU A 275 -7.71 -1.06 28.33
C GLU A 275 -7.35 -1.77 27.02
N SER A 276 -6.54 -2.84 27.07
CA SER A 276 -6.23 -3.68 25.91
C SER A 276 -7.47 -4.37 25.33
N ASP A 277 -8.38 -4.83 26.18
CA ASP A 277 -9.62 -5.50 25.77
C ASP A 277 -10.65 -4.52 25.22
N LYS A 278 -10.72 -3.31 25.77
CA LYS A 278 -11.50 -2.19 25.22
C LYS A 278 -11.01 -1.79 23.84
N ALA A 279 -9.68 -1.74 23.66
CA ALA A 279 -9.08 -1.43 22.35
C ALA A 279 -9.36 -2.53 21.32
N LEU A 280 -9.39 -3.80 21.74
CA LEU A 280 -9.68 -4.95 20.89
C LEU A 280 -11.15 -4.93 20.39
N VAL A 281 -12.10 -4.64 21.27
CA VAL A 281 -13.54 -4.50 20.91
C VAL A 281 -13.80 -3.28 20.05
N GLY A 282 -13.15 -2.15 20.36
CA GLY A 282 -13.26 -0.91 19.61
C GLY A 282 -14.57 -0.12 19.88
N ILE A 283 -14.54 1.16 19.46
CA ILE A 283 -15.67 2.09 19.67
C ILE A 283 -16.93 1.69 18.88
N PRO A 284 -16.84 1.30 17.59
CA PRO A 284 -18.04 0.97 16.81
C PRO A 284 -18.84 -0.20 17.41
N GLU A 285 -18.14 -1.24 17.87
CA GLU A 285 -18.78 -2.42 18.43
C GLU A 285 -19.35 -2.14 19.83
N ARG A 286 -18.66 -1.38 20.67
CA ARG A 286 -19.18 -0.86 21.93
C ARG A 286 -20.49 -0.12 21.73
N ASP A 287 -20.57 0.79 20.75
CA ASP A 287 -21.74 1.61 20.49
C ASP A 287 -22.91 0.77 19.96
N ARG A 288 -22.63 -0.26 19.15
CA ARG A 288 -23.62 -1.24 18.71
C ARG A 288 -24.27 -1.96 19.90
N ILE A 289 -23.44 -2.49 20.80
CA ILE A 289 -23.91 -3.24 21.96
C ILE A 289 -24.62 -2.31 22.98
N ASN A 290 -24.17 -1.08 23.14
CA ASN A 290 -24.83 -0.10 24.00
C ASN A 290 -26.25 0.27 23.48
N LYS A 291 -26.41 0.36 22.15
CA LYS A 291 -27.75 0.53 21.54
C LYS A 291 -28.62 -0.69 21.78
N LEU A 292 -28.06 -1.89 21.69
CA LEU A 292 -28.75 -3.13 22.02
C LEU A 292 -29.21 -3.12 23.50
N ALA A 293 -28.32 -2.73 24.43
CA ALA A 293 -28.66 -2.63 25.86
C ALA A 293 -29.81 -1.65 26.15
N ALA A 294 -29.91 -0.57 25.38
CA ALA A 294 -30.98 0.41 25.52
C ALA A 294 -32.37 -0.18 25.20
N THR A 295 -32.45 -1.20 24.32
CA THR A 295 -33.74 -1.86 24.00
C THR A 295 -34.29 -2.67 25.16
N PHE A 296 -33.43 -3.12 26.08
CA PHE A 296 -33.84 -3.86 27.29
C PHE A 296 -34.20 -2.97 28.48
N ASN A 297 -34.06 -1.64 28.36
CA ASN A 297 -34.47 -0.69 29.39
C ASN A 297 -35.96 -0.28 29.33
N GLN A 298 -36.73 -0.77 28.36
CA GLN A 298 -38.18 -0.41 28.27
C GLN A 298 -38.93 -1.06 29.42
N PRO A 299 -39.74 -0.31 30.20
CA PRO A 299 -40.58 -0.88 31.23
C PRO A 299 -41.62 -1.79 30.59
N THR A 300 -41.72 -3.01 31.09
CA THR A 300 -42.81 -3.92 30.80
C THR A 300 -44.11 -3.21 31.24
N VAL A 301 -44.94 -2.83 30.28
CA VAL A 301 -46.30 -2.35 30.59
C VAL A 301 -47.04 -3.57 31.17
N ILE A 302 -47.25 -3.56 32.49
CA ILE A 302 -48.15 -4.49 33.14
C ILE A 302 -49.56 -3.98 32.79
N GLU A 303 -50.28 -4.69 31.92
CA GLU A 303 -51.73 -4.50 31.76
C GLU A 303 -52.41 -4.79 33.08
N GLY A 304 -52.77 -3.74 33.80
CA GLY A 304 -53.64 -3.82 34.98
C GLY A 304 -55.08 -4.11 34.54
N GLU A 305 -55.60 -5.23 34.98
CA GLU A 305 -57.04 -5.56 34.89
C GLU A 305 -57.91 -4.45 35.51
N PHE A 306 -58.74 -3.82 34.69
CA PHE A 306 -59.85 -3.00 35.17
C PHE A 306 -61.00 -3.90 35.60
N THR A 307 -61.11 -4.16 36.89
CA THR A 307 -62.34 -4.67 37.48
C THR A 307 -63.40 -3.57 37.42
N LYS A 308 -64.49 -3.84 36.66
CA LYS A 308 -65.73 -3.10 36.73
C LYS A 308 -66.48 -3.51 38.00
N GLU A 309 -66.70 -2.60 38.93
CA GLU A 309 -67.81 -2.58 39.91
C GLU A 309 -68.44 -1.21 39.80
N GLY A 310 -69.68 -1.18 39.56
CA GLY A 310 -70.89 -1.21 40.22
C GLY A 310 -71.72 -0.09 39.71
N ALA A 311 -72.80 -0.40 38.97
CA ALA A 311 -73.94 0.43 38.73
C ALA A 311 -74.84 0.48 40.01
N ALA A 312 -75.36 1.62 40.29
CA ALA A 312 -76.77 1.79 40.69
C ALA A 312 -76.97 3.20 41.19
N GLN A 313 -77.74 3.91 40.60
CA GLN A 313 -79.02 4.65 40.77
C GLN A 313 -79.05 5.89 39.88
#